data_d5c3943455aefd63caba24d9e5406b15
#
_entry.id   d5c3943455aefd63caba24d9e5406b15
#
_cell.length_a   1.000
_cell.length_b   1.000
_cell.length_c   1.000
_cell.angle_alpha   90.00
_cell.angle_beta   90.00
_cell.angle_gamma   90.00
#
_symmetry.space_group_name_H-M   'P 1'
#
loop_
_entity.id
_entity.type
_entity.pdbx_description
1 polymer ?
#
loop_
_entity_poly.entity_id
_entity_poly.type
_entity_poly.pdbx_seq_one_letter_code
_entity_poly.pdbx_strand_id
1 'polypeptide(L)'
;MELENLSFRCEGSAPSSQSCEGLSTDAEHRDGPARSSSEGPVMGLERRGRASQMVTSVNPAGDELSGSSRRNTGKSFDIPKGLLMEAWRKVESNGGAPGVDKVNISGFGDNWKSNLYKLWNRMSSGSYMPGPVRGVEIPKDHGNAVRILGVPNVADRVAQTAVCMVLEERLEPLFHPDSYGYRPKRSALDAVGVARQRCWKHDWVIDLDIRAFFDSVPHDLMMKAVAHHTTERWVLLYIERWLTAPMQHPDGTTTDREKGTPQGAPISPLLANLFMHYAFDLWLARKHPGCPFERYADDAVIHCDSETQARTVLAELADRLGSLGLDLHPDKTKIVYCKDSNRRNDFELTEFDFLGYTFRGRLTTGYRGFFVSFGPAISNKAVKAIGKKIRAWHLNRRSRTSLAGLAEVINPQVRGWFGYYGAHNKGRLRRVSQRIDDHL
;
A
#
# COMPACT_ATOMS: atom_id res chain seq x y z
N MET A 1 -7.20 6.35 23.84
CA MET A 1 -8.20 5.56 23.08
C MET A 1 -8.51 6.14 21.69
N GLU A 2 -7.77 7.17 21.24
CA GLU A 2 -8.02 7.87 19.95
C GLU A 2 -6.94 7.70 18.88
N LEU A 3 -5.87 6.97 19.14
CA LEU A 3 -4.72 6.87 18.24
C LEU A 3 -4.65 5.56 17.41
N GLU A 4 -5.62 4.66 17.56
CA GLU A 4 -5.58 3.35 16.89
C GLU A 4 -6.25 3.33 15.49
N ASN A 5 -6.88 4.42 15.05
CA ASN A 5 -7.61 4.48 13.78
C ASN A 5 -6.82 5.09 12.60
N LEU A 6 -5.51 5.24 12.72
CA LEU A 6 -4.66 5.80 11.66
C LEU A 6 -4.08 4.73 10.71
N SER A 7 -4.63 3.52 10.67
CA SER A 7 -4.32 2.60 9.58
C SER A 7 -5.14 2.99 8.36
N PHE A 8 -4.51 3.54 7.35
CA PHE A 8 -5.10 3.74 6.03
C PHE A 8 -5.59 2.40 5.49
N ARG A 9 -6.90 2.16 5.55
CA ARG A 9 -7.57 1.10 4.81
C ARG A 9 -7.80 1.61 3.39
N CYS A 10 -7.09 1.05 2.43
CA CYS A 10 -7.58 0.99 1.06
C CYS A 10 -8.64 -0.12 1.03
N GLU A 11 -9.88 0.21 1.32
CA GLU A 11 -11.00 -0.70 1.08
C GLU A 11 -11.42 -0.62 -0.38
N GLY A 12 -11.15 -1.69 -1.12
CA GLY A 12 -11.89 -1.99 -2.33
C GLY A 12 -13.33 -2.31 -1.93
N SER A 13 -14.29 -1.53 -2.40
CA SER A 13 -15.72 -1.75 -2.27
C SER A 13 -16.09 -3.14 -2.80
N ALA A 14 -16.56 -4.01 -1.92
CA ALA A 14 -17.29 -5.21 -2.28
C ALA A 14 -18.72 -4.83 -2.69
N PRO A 15 -19.31 -5.46 -3.71
CA PRO A 15 -20.70 -5.20 -4.08
C PRO A 15 -21.65 -5.75 -3.03
N SER A 16 -22.64 -4.95 -2.68
CA SER A 16 -23.77 -5.29 -1.81
C SER A 16 -24.53 -6.51 -2.34
N SER A 17 -24.59 -7.58 -1.55
CA SER A 17 -25.52 -8.67 -1.74
C SER A 17 -26.91 -8.25 -1.31
N GLN A 18 -27.82 -8.14 -2.27
CA GLN A 18 -29.26 -8.13 -2.02
C GLN A 18 -29.71 -9.52 -1.57
N SER A 19 -30.46 -9.50 -0.49
CA SER A 19 -31.24 -10.62 0.04
C SER A 19 -32.27 -11.13 -0.96
N CYS A 20 -32.32 -12.45 -1.16
CA CYS A 20 -33.54 -13.15 -1.56
C CYS A 20 -33.74 -14.33 -0.63
N GLU A 21 -34.88 -14.28 0.07
CA GLU A 21 -35.43 -15.35 0.86
C GLU A 21 -36.00 -16.47 0.00
N GLY A 22 -35.87 -17.69 0.52
CA GLY A 22 -36.92 -18.73 0.50
C GLY A 22 -36.93 -19.71 -0.65
N LEU A 23 -36.63 -20.91 -0.40
CA LEU A 23 -37.52 -22.09 -0.39
C LEU A 23 -36.74 -23.41 -0.48
N SER A 24 -37.13 -24.30 0.38
CA SER A 24 -36.72 -25.69 0.59
C SER A 24 -37.07 -26.61 -0.60
N THR A 25 -36.37 -27.71 -0.68
CA THR A 25 -36.76 -29.12 -0.67
C THR A 25 -36.02 -29.97 -1.71
N ASP A 26 -35.39 -30.98 -1.19
CA ASP A 26 -35.31 -32.39 -1.54
C ASP A 26 -34.83 -32.91 -2.90
N ALA A 27 -33.80 -33.73 -2.76
CA ALA A 27 -33.70 -35.13 -3.20
C ALA A 27 -33.13 -35.52 -4.57
N GLU A 28 -32.12 -36.37 -4.43
CA GLU A 28 -31.83 -37.61 -5.16
C GLU A 28 -31.16 -37.62 -6.54
N HIS A 29 -29.97 -38.17 -6.50
CA HIS A 29 -29.37 -39.29 -7.26
C HIS A 29 -29.45 -39.37 -8.78
N ARG A 30 -28.32 -39.50 -9.43
CA ARG A 30 -27.80 -40.62 -10.25
C ARG A 30 -26.89 -40.23 -11.39
N ASP A 31 -25.73 -40.84 -11.32
CA ASP A 31 -24.93 -41.50 -12.38
C ASP A 31 -24.80 -40.91 -13.79
N GLY A 32 -23.51 -40.83 -14.21
CA GLY A 32 -22.95 -40.62 -15.53
C GLY A 32 -23.38 -41.63 -16.61
N PRO A 33 -22.65 -41.88 -17.70
CA PRO A 33 -21.44 -41.31 -18.24
C PRO A 33 -21.43 -41.02 -19.76
N ALA A 34 -20.34 -40.40 -20.24
CA ALA A 34 -19.58 -40.70 -21.46
C ALA A 34 -19.97 -40.19 -22.85
N ARG A 35 -18.89 -39.70 -23.51
CA ARG A 35 -18.56 -39.76 -24.98
C ARG A 35 -19.31 -38.77 -25.88
N SER A 36 -18.74 -38.16 -26.86
CA SER A 36 -17.48 -38.19 -27.62
C SER A 36 -17.68 -37.31 -28.85
N SER A 37 -16.54 -36.77 -29.35
CA SER A 37 -16.24 -36.48 -30.76
C SER A 37 -17.18 -35.51 -31.51
N SER A 38 -16.76 -34.64 -32.37
CA SER A 38 -15.67 -34.61 -33.33
C SER A 38 -15.79 -33.34 -34.17
N GLU A 39 -14.65 -32.87 -34.63
CA GLU A 39 -14.36 -32.33 -35.95
C GLU A 39 -15.01 -31.03 -36.45
N GLY A 40 -14.09 -30.10 -36.81
CA GLY A 40 -14.25 -28.95 -37.67
C GLY A 40 -14.67 -29.33 -39.13
N PRO A 41 -14.43 -28.58 -40.17
CA PRO A 41 -13.47 -27.52 -40.41
C PRO A 41 -13.91 -26.32 -41.33
N VAL A 42 -13.08 -25.27 -41.40
CA VAL A 42 -12.47 -24.65 -42.62
C VAL A 42 -13.26 -23.69 -43.52
N MET A 43 -12.51 -22.63 -43.90
CA MET A 43 -12.61 -21.74 -45.09
C MET A 43 -13.69 -20.66 -45.05
N GLY A 44 -13.38 -19.42 -45.32
CA GLY A 44 -12.41 -18.78 -46.21
C GLY A 44 -13.15 -17.79 -47.10
N LEU A 45 -12.67 -16.62 -47.24
CA LEU A 45 -12.53 -15.89 -48.52
C LEU A 45 -12.52 -14.39 -48.33
N GLU A 46 -11.44 -13.87 -48.83
CA GLU A 46 -11.18 -12.46 -49.18
C GLU A 46 -12.24 -11.86 -50.07
N ARG A 47 -12.42 -10.52 -50.00
CA ARG A 47 -12.42 -9.70 -51.23
C ARG A 47 -12.10 -8.24 -50.96
N ARG A 48 -11.11 -7.81 -51.71
CA ARG A 48 -10.62 -6.46 -51.99
C ARG A 48 -11.68 -5.62 -52.74
N GLY A 49 -11.53 -4.30 -52.61
CA GLY A 49 -12.14 -3.34 -53.56
C GLY A 49 -11.91 -1.88 -53.12
N ARG A 50 -10.82 -1.31 -53.45
CA ARG A 50 -10.37 -0.16 -54.27
C ARG A 50 -11.27 1.10 -54.26
N ALA A 51 -10.66 2.15 -53.74
CA ALA A 51 -10.43 3.51 -54.23
C ALA A 51 -11.48 4.17 -55.18
N SER A 52 -11.86 5.41 -54.83
CA SER A 52 -11.85 6.48 -55.80
C SER A 52 -11.77 7.87 -55.13
N GLN A 53 -10.81 8.64 -55.57
CA GLN A 53 -10.62 10.06 -55.31
C GLN A 53 -11.69 10.87 -56.07
N MET A 54 -12.17 11.97 -55.50
CA MET A 54 -12.51 13.15 -56.30
C MET A 54 -12.28 14.41 -55.47
N VAL A 55 -11.39 15.22 -55.99
CA VAL A 55 -11.08 16.60 -55.65
C VAL A 55 -12.12 17.51 -56.31
N THR A 56 -12.65 18.47 -55.55
CA THR A 56 -13.02 19.78 -56.15
C THR A 56 -12.99 20.85 -55.05
N SER A 57 -12.17 21.85 -55.34
CA SER A 57 -12.06 23.16 -54.71
C SER A 57 -13.30 23.99 -54.93
N VAL A 58 -13.67 24.86 -53.99
CA VAL A 58 -13.94 26.32 -54.16
C VAL A 58 -14.26 26.91 -52.77
N ASN A 59 -13.53 27.93 -52.36
CA ASN A 59 -13.85 28.99 -51.38
C ASN A 59 -14.51 30.15 -52.19
N PRO A 60 -15.07 31.24 -51.61
CA PRO A 60 -15.23 31.65 -50.23
C PRO A 60 -16.60 32.29 -49.92
N ALA A 61 -16.97 32.45 -48.67
CA ALA A 61 -17.57 33.68 -48.13
C ALA A 61 -17.94 33.49 -46.64
N GLY A 62 -17.65 34.48 -45.88
CA GLY A 62 -17.65 34.60 -44.47
C GLY A 62 -18.94 34.25 -43.72
N ASP A 63 -18.72 33.80 -42.52
CA ASP A 63 -19.56 34.18 -41.41
C ASP A 63 -18.72 34.12 -40.11
N GLU A 64 -18.52 35.28 -39.54
CA GLU A 64 -18.06 35.49 -38.19
C GLU A 64 -19.11 34.91 -37.23
N LEU A 65 -18.79 33.82 -36.55
CA LEU A 65 -19.52 33.44 -35.34
C LEU A 65 -18.54 33.09 -34.24
N SER A 66 -18.40 34.10 -33.38
CA SER A 66 -18.13 34.01 -31.94
C SER A 66 -17.14 32.93 -31.51
N GLY A 67 -15.88 33.30 -31.52
CA GLY A 67 -14.92 32.77 -30.60
C GLY A 67 -15.48 32.88 -29.19
N SER A 68 -15.82 31.75 -28.60
CA SER A 68 -16.01 31.64 -27.17
C SER A 68 -14.70 32.10 -26.52
N SER A 69 -14.64 33.37 -26.19
CA SER A 69 -13.65 33.98 -25.32
C SER A 69 -13.60 33.12 -24.06
N ARG A 70 -12.60 32.24 -23.98
CA ARG A 70 -12.18 31.67 -22.69
C ARG A 70 -11.93 32.85 -21.81
N ARG A 71 -12.89 33.18 -20.92
CA ARG A 71 -12.70 34.16 -19.88
C ARG A 71 -11.45 33.76 -19.15
N ASN A 72 -10.40 34.55 -19.34
CA ASN A 72 -9.15 34.42 -18.58
C ASN A 72 -9.50 34.68 -17.12
N THR A 73 -9.78 33.61 -16.37
CA THR A 73 -10.30 33.67 -15.01
C THR A 73 -9.24 34.11 -14.01
N GLY A 74 -8.10 34.65 -14.45
CA GLY A 74 -6.99 35.09 -13.59
C GLY A 74 -6.35 33.96 -12.75
N LYS A 75 -6.65 32.71 -13.08
CA LYS A 75 -6.13 31.54 -12.37
C LYS A 75 -4.94 30.96 -13.12
N SER A 76 -3.86 30.69 -12.36
CA SER A 76 -2.62 30.16 -12.91
C SER A 76 -2.75 28.68 -13.31
N PHE A 77 -3.68 27.95 -12.67
CA PHE A 77 -3.86 26.49 -12.87
C PHE A 77 -5.33 26.14 -13.10
N ASP A 78 -5.57 25.24 -14.06
CA ASP A 78 -6.89 24.67 -14.34
C ASP A 78 -7.07 23.37 -13.52
N ILE A 79 -7.64 23.51 -12.32
CA ILE A 79 -7.92 22.39 -11.41
C ILE A 79 -9.43 22.14 -11.38
N PRO A 80 -9.90 20.93 -11.77
CA PRO A 80 -11.32 20.63 -11.73
C PRO A 80 -11.90 20.70 -10.31
N LYS A 81 -13.01 21.43 -10.13
CA LYS A 81 -13.67 21.50 -8.79
C LYS A 81 -14.16 20.13 -8.32
N GLY A 82 -14.58 19.26 -9.24
CA GLY A 82 -15.02 17.90 -8.94
C GLY A 82 -13.93 17.05 -8.30
N LEU A 83 -12.68 17.28 -8.67
CA LEU A 83 -11.52 16.57 -8.11
C LEU A 83 -11.39 16.80 -6.60
N LEU A 84 -11.52 18.06 -6.13
CA LEU A 84 -11.44 18.35 -4.69
C LEU A 84 -12.65 17.81 -3.93
N MET A 85 -13.82 17.79 -4.57
CA MET A 85 -15.03 17.21 -3.96
C MET A 85 -14.90 15.70 -3.78
N GLU A 86 -14.33 15.01 -4.74
CA GLU A 86 -14.06 13.57 -4.63
C GLU A 86 -12.95 13.30 -3.60
N ALA A 87 -11.88 14.09 -3.60
CA ALA A 87 -10.82 14.00 -2.59
C ALA A 87 -11.36 14.22 -1.16
N TRP A 88 -12.29 15.17 -0.99
CA TRP A 88 -12.96 15.39 0.32
C TRP A 88 -13.72 14.13 0.78
N ARG A 89 -14.52 13.52 -0.08
CA ARG A 89 -15.27 12.29 0.27
C ARG A 89 -14.34 11.18 0.76
N LYS A 90 -13.18 11.01 0.10
CA LYS A 90 -12.17 10.03 0.52
C LYS A 90 -11.56 10.39 1.90
N VAL A 91 -11.25 11.67 2.14
CA VAL A 91 -10.71 12.14 3.42
C VAL A 91 -11.74 12.03 4.54
N GLU A 92 -13.00 12.37 4.27
CA GLU A 92 -14.10 12.26 5.21
C GLU A 92 -14.34 10.81 5.63
N SER A 93 -14.39 9.86 4.69
CA SER A 93 -14.58 8.43 4.98
C SER A 93 -13.42 7.81 5.76
N ASN A 94 -12.20 8.29 5.54
CA ASN A 94 -11.01 7.78 6.24
C ASN A 94 -10.89 8.32 7.68
N GLY A 95 -11.58 9.42 8.01
CA GLY A 95 -11.50 10.03 9.33
C GLY A 95 -10.10 10.60 9.65
N GLY A 96 -9.69 10.48 10.88
CA GLY A 96 -8.36 10.84 11.37
C GLY A 96 -8.31 12.08 12.26
N ALA A 97 -7.16 12.23 12.95
CA ALA A 97 -6.93 13.30 13.92
C ALA A 97 -6.78 14.69 13.27
N PRO A 98 -7.08 15.80 13.97
CA PRO A 98 -6.84 17.15 13.47
C PRO A 98 -5.34 17.46 13.33
N GLY A 99 -4.99 18.37 12.41
CA GLY A 99 -3.62 18.90 12.27
C GLY A 99 -3.26 19.93 13.33
N VAL A 100 -2.35 20.84 12.98
CA VAL A 100 -1.91 21.96 13.84
C VAL A 100 -3.04 22.96 14.06
N ASP A 101 -3.89 23.18 13.06
CA ASP A 101 -5.04 24.08 13.10
C ASP A 101 -6.19 23.61 14.03
N LYS A 102 -6.07 22.40 14.59
CA LYS A 102 -7.06 21.75 15.46
C LYS A 102 -8.43 21.53 14.80
N VAL A 103 -8.57 21.76 13.50
CA VAL A 103 -9.80 21.47 12.75
C VAL A 103 -9.88 19.97 12.50
N ASN A 104 -10.92 19.33 13.07
CA ASN A 104 -11.22 17.92 12.83
C ASN A 104 -12.08 17.73 11.57
N ILE A 105 -12.33 16.49 11.19
CA ILE A 105 -13.12 16.14 10.00
C ILE A 105 -14.55 16.72 10.09
N SER A 106 -15.22 16.60 11.25
CA SER A 106 -16.56 17.14 11.45
C SER A 106 -16.58 18.67 11.30
N GLY A 107 -15.67 19.39 11.97
CA GLY A 107 -15.57 20.85 11.88
C GLY A 107 -15.26 21.37 10.47
N PHE A 108 -14.47 20.62 9.70
CA PHE A 108 -14.29 20.93 8.28
C PHE A 108 -15.57 20.64 7.48
N GLY A 109 -16.26 19.54 7.82
CA GLY A 109 -17.50 19.07 7.21
C GLY A 109 -18.68 20.02 7.39
N ASP A 110 -18.82 20.71 8.54
CA ASP A 110 -19.92 21.63 8.82
C ASP A 110 -20.07 22.72 7.73
N ASN A 111 -18.95 23.16 7.14
CA ASN A 111 -18.92 24.16 6.07
C ASN A 111 -18.12 23.68 4.84
N TRP A 112 -18.18 22.38 4.51
CA TRP A 112 -17.32 21.76 3.51
C TRP A 112 -17.36 22.47 2.13
N LYS A 113 -18.52 22.93 1.67
CA LYS A 113 -18.65 23.63 0.38
C LYS A 113 -17.81 24.92 0.34
N SER A 114 -17.90 25.74 1.39
CA SER A 114 -17.11 26.97 1.53
C SER A 114 -15.61 26.68 1.69
N ASN A 115 -15.27 25.68 2.50
CA ASN A 115 -13.90 25.27 2.75
C ASN A 115 -13.23 24.73 1.49
N LEU A 116 -13.92 23.87 0.73
CA LEU A 116 -13.43 23.38 -0.56
C LEU A 116 -13.30 24.50 -1.61
N TYR A 117 -14.24 25.43 -1.64
CA TYR A 117 -14.16 26.55 -2.56
C TYR A 117 -12.96 27.46 -2.26
N LYS A 118 -12.70 27.76 -1.00
CA LYS A 118 -11.51 28.51 -0.57
C LYS A 118 -10.22 27.77 -0.92
N LEU A 119 -10.16 26.45 -0.66
CA LEU A 119 -9.02 25.62 -0.98
C LEU A 119 -8.77 25.60 -2.50
N TRP A 120 -9.82 25.32 -3.28
CA TRP A 120 -9.76 25.31 -4.73
C TRP A 120 -9.28 26.64 -5.32
N ASN A 121 -9.80 27.78 -4.83
CA ASN A 121 -9.38 29.09 -5.28
C ASN A 121 -7.89 29.33 -5.06
N ARG A 122 -7.38 29.01 -3.85
CA ARG A 122 -5.97 29.14 -3.51
C ARG A 122 -5.10 28.19 -4.33
N MET A 123 -5.52 26.93 -4.52
CA MET A 123 -4.78 25.99 -5.36
C MET A 123 -4.75 26.44 -6.82
N SER A 124 -5.89 26.86 -7.37
CA SER A 124 -5.96 27.30 -8.78
C SER A 124 -5.20 28.60 -9.05
N SER A 125 -5.04 29.48 -8.07
CA SER A 125 -4.22 30.71 -8.19
C SER A 125 -2.74 30.49 -7.87
N GLY A 126 -2.33 29.31 -7.38
CA GLY A 126 -0.97 29.07 -6.93
C GLY A 126 -0.64 29.64 -5.54
N SER A 127 -1.59 30.29 -4.86
CA SER A 127 -1.37 30.93 -3.56
C SER A 127 -1.58 30.01 -2.35
N TYR A 128 -1.97 28.74 -2.56
CA TYR A 128 -2.12 27.79 -1.47
C TYR A 128 -0.76 27.42 -0.89
N MET A 129 -0.60 27.63 0.42
CA MET A 129 0.55 27.20 1.22
C MET A 129 0.07 26.21 2.26
N PRO A 130 0.70 25.04 2.39
CA PRO A 130 0.36 24.09 3.44
C PRO A 130 0.75 24.63 4.80
N GLY A 131 -0.01 24.29 5.82
CA GLY A 131 0.39 24.54 7.20
C GLY A 131 1.50 23.59 7.66
N PRO A 132 2.10 23.86 8.85
CA PRO A 132 3.00 22.91 9.47
C PRO A 132 2.33 21.55 9.69
N VAL A 133 3.11 20.48 9.60
CA VAL A 133 2.64 19.12 9.87
C VAL A 133 2.74 18.85 11.37
N ARG A 134 1.66 18.44 12.03
CA ARG A 134 1.66 18.11 13.45
C ARG A 134 2.39 16.80 13.71
N GLY A 135 3.50 16.83 14.43
CA GLY A 135 4.22 15.66 14.92
C GLY A 135 3.47 15.00 16.08
N VAL A 136 3.23 13.70 15.96
CA VAL A 136 2.64 12.86 17.02
C VAL A 136 3.59 11.71 17.31
N GLU A 137 4.02 11.61 18.56
CA GLU A 137 4.90 10.54 18.99
C GLU A 137 4.15 9.24 19.20
N ILE A 138 4.59 8.18 18.52
CA ILE A 138 4.06 6.82 18.67
C ILE A 138 5.20 5.91 19.15
N PRO A 139 5.04 5.22 20.29
CA PRO A 139 6.04 4.26 20.75
C PRO A 139 6.25 3.15 19.71
N LYS A 140 7.51 2.82 19.40
CA LYS A 140 7.82 1.61 18.64
C LYS A 140 7.58 0.38 19.50
N ASP A 141 7.15 -0.72 18.90
CA ASP A 141 6.77 -1.97 19.61
C ASP A 141 7.88 -2.56 20.50
N HIS A 142 9.13 -2.15 20.32
CA HIS A 142 10.28 -2.66 21.09
C HIS A 142 11.22 -1.50 21.47
N GLY A 143 11.39 -1.30 22.77
CA GLY A 143 12.31 -0.32 23.38
C GLY A 143 11.69 1.06 23.62
N ASN A 144 12.53 2.01 24.04
CA ASN A 144 12.16 3.42 24.28
C ASN A 144 12.16 4.26 22.99
N ALA A 145 12.29 3.62 21.83
CA ALA A 145 12.32 4.33 20.56
C ALA A 145 10.93 4.82 20.17
N VAL A 146 10.84 6.08 19.75
CA VAL A 146 9.63 6.75 19.31
C VAL A 146 9.66 6.89 17.78
N ARG A 147 8.49 6.77 17.16
CA ARG A 147 8.25 7.14 15.75
C ARG A 147 7.44 8.43 15.76
N ILE A 148 7.84 9.42 15.00
CA ILE A 148 7.07 10.64 14.84
C ILE A 148 6.16 10.48 13.62
N LEU A 149 4.85 10.49 13.86
CA LEU A 149 3.85 10.50 12.81
C LEU A 149 3.50 11.94 12.45
N GLY A 150 3.57 12.30 11.19
CA GLY A 150 3.19 13.63 10.72
C GLY A 150 1.71 13.68 10.32
N VAL A 151 0.92 14.50 11.00
CA VAL A 151 -0.51 14.68 10.74
C VAL A 151 -0.75 16.03 10.07
N PRO A 152 -1.01 16.09 8.74
CA PRO A 152 -1.37 17.32 8.04
C PRO A 152 -2.76 17.82 8.44
N ASN A 153 -3.03 19.12 8.24
CA ASN A 153 -4.36 19.68 8.41
C ASN A 153 -5.37 19.02 7.47
N VAL A 154 -6.65 19.08 7.78
CA VAL A 154 -7.70 18.48 6.93
C VAL A 154 -7.68 19.03 5.51
N ALA A 155 -7.50 20.36 5.35
CA ALA A 155 -7.40 21.01 4.05
C ALA A 155 -6.19 20.46 3.25
N ASP A 156 -5.02 20.28 3.91
CA ASP A 156 -3.83 19.70 3.29
C ASP A 156 -4.07 18.26 2.86
N ARG A 157 -4.76 17.46 3.68
CA ARG A 157 -5.13 16.08 3.31
C ARG A 157 -6.01 16.04 2.06
N VAL A 158 -6.98 16.94 1.95
CA VAL A 158 -7.84 17.04 0.74
C VAL A 158 -7.02 17.41 -0.48
N ALA A 159 -6.14 18.42 -0.38
CA ALA A 159 -5.27 18.83 -1.47
C ALA A 159 -4.31 17.72 -1.89
N GLN A 160 -3.69 17.03 -0.96
CA GLN A 160 -2.79 15.90 -1.21
C GLN A 160 -3.53 14.72 -1.86
N THR A 161 -4.74 14.39 -1.37
CA THR A 161 -5.57 13.34 -1.95
C THR A 161 -5.95 13.65 -3.39
N ALA A 162 -6.26 14.92 -3.71
CA ALA A 162 -6.53 15.35 -5.07
C ALA A 162 -5.32 15.14 -6.00
N VAL A 163 -4.11 15.47 -5.52
CA VAL A 163 -2.87 15.22 -6.27
C VAL A 163 -2.60 13.71 -6.41
N CYS A 164 -2.81 12.94 -5.34
CA CYS A 164 -2.70 11.47 -5.40
C CYS A 164 -3.57 10.89 -6.52
N MET A 165 -4.84 11.29 -6.61
CA MET A 165 -5.76 10.77 -7.62
C MET A 165 -5.27 11.02 -9.04
N VAL A 166 -4.73 12.21 -9.31
CA VAL A 166 -4.17 12.55 -10.63
C VAL A 166 -2.90 11.77 -10.95
N LEU A 167 -2.03 11.59 -9.97
CA LEU A 167 -0.77 10.88 -10.18
C LEU A 167 -0.95 9.36 -10.19
N GLU A 168 -1.82 8.81 -9.35
CA GLU A 168 -2.05 7.38 -9.23
C GLU A 168 -2.51 6.76 -10.54
N GLU A 169 -3.40 7.43 -11.28
CA GLU A 169 -3.86 6.99 -12.59
C GLU A 169 -2.70 6.82 -13.59
N ARG A 170 -1.68 7.68 -13.51
CA ARG A 170 -0.50 7.66 -14.38
C ARG A 170 0.59 6.71 -13.90
N LEU A 171 0.76 6.58 -12.59
CA LEU A 171 1.87 5.84 -11.98
C LEU A 171 1.55 4.36 -11.75
N GLU A 172 0.30 4.01 -11.45
CA GLU A 172 -0.08 2.63 -11.13
C GLU A 172 0.28 1.62 -12.23
N PRO A 173 0.10 1.90 -13.54
CA PRO A 173 0.50 0.99 -14.61
C PRO A 173 2.01 0.78 -14.73
N LEU A 174 2.83 1.69 -14.17
CA LEU A 174 4.29 1.65 -14.28
C LEU A 174 4.94 0.79 -13.19
N PHE A 175 4.30 0.68 -12.03
CA PHE A 175 4.88 -0.01 -10.90
C PHE A 175 5.09 -1.49 -11.15
N HIS A 176 6.20 -2.01 -10.66
CA HIS A 176 6.55 -3.42 -10.80
C HIS A 176 5.43 -4.33 -10.26
N PRO A 177 5.14 -5.47 -10.92
CA PRO A 177 4.09 -6.40 -10.46
C PRO A 177 4.35 -6.94 -9.04
N ASP A 178 5.59 -7.03 -8.61
CA ASP A 178 6.01 -7.52 -7.30
C ASP A 178 6.17 -6.41 -6.24
N SER A 179 5.72 -5.20 -6.53
CA SER A 179 5.50 -4.13 -5.56
C SER A 179 4.04 -4.15 -5.10
N TYR A 180 3.79 -4.29 -3.79
CA TYR A 180 2.45 -4.54 -3.24
C TYR A 180 1.94 -3.43 -2.31
N GLY A 181 2.82 -2.77 -1.57
CA GLY A 181 2.45 -1.80 -0.54
C GLY A 181 1.75 -0.56 -1.08
N TYR A 182 0.67 -0.14 -0.43
CA TYR A 182 -0.09 1.09 -0.74
C TYR A 182 -0.59 1.20 -2.18
N ARG A 183 -0.84 0.07 -2.85
CA ARG A 183 -1.34 0.03 -4.21
C ARG A 183 -2.76 -0.53 -4.29
N PRO A 184 -3.62 0.00 -5.17
CA PRO A 184 -4.96 -0.53 -5.36
C PRO A 184 -4.92 -1.99 -5.82
N LYS A 185 -5.86 -2.80 -5.30
CA LYS A 185 -6.01 -4.23 -5.66
C LYS A 185 -4.77 -5.10 -5.35
N ARG A 186 -3.85 -4.63 -4.51
CA ARG A 186 -2.70 -5.37 -4.01
C ARG A 186 -2.79 -5.49 -2.50
N SER A 187 -2.42 -6.63 -1.95
CA SER A 187 -2.48 -6.86 -0.52
C SER A 187 -1.19 -7.45 0.04
N ALA A 188 -1.01 -7.33 1.35
CA ALA A 188 0.08 -7.98 2.05
C ALA A 188 0.00 -9.51 1.96
N LEU A 189 -1.21 -10.09 1.87
CA LEU A 189 -1.40 -11.53 1.71
C LEU A 189 -0.93 -12.01 0.34
N ASP A 190 -1.10 -11.21 -0.72
CA ASP A 190 -0.58 -11.53 -2.05
C ASP A 190 0.95 -11.59 -2.02
N ALA A 191 1.60 -10.59 -1.41
CA ALA A 191 3.05 -10.57 -1.23
C ALA A 191 3.55 -11.80 -0.45
N VAL A 192 2.94 -12.12 0.69
CA VAL A 192 3.28 -13.31 1.50
C VAL A 192 3.05 -14.60 0.71
N GLY A 193 1.99 -14.67 -0.10
CA GLY A 193 1.67 -15.82 -0.93
C GLY A 193 2.72 -16.07 -2.01
N VAL A 194 3.17 -15.03 -2.70
CA VAL A 194 4.23 -15.09 -3.72
C VAL A 194 5.59 -15.38 -3.08
N ALA A 195 5.95 -14.71 -1.99
CA ALA A 195 7.18 -14.98 -1.25
C ALA A 195 7.27 -16.45 -0.82
N ARG A 196 6.15 -17.02 -0.33
CA ARG A 196 6.09 -18.46 0.01
C ARG A 196 6.43 -19.36 -1.17
N GLN A 197 5.88 -19.08 -2.35
CA GLN A 197 6.12 -19.88 -3.56
C GLN A 197 7.58 -19.77 -4.04
N ARG A 198 8.16 -18.57 -3.93
CA ARG A 198 9.55 -18.31 -4.33
C ARG A 198 10.55 -18.93 -3.35
N CYS A 199 10.27 -18.92 -2.05
CA CYS A 199 11.06 -19.64 -1.05
C CYS A 199 11.15 -21.15 -1.28
N TRP A 200 10.24 -21.75 -2.06
CA TRP A 200 10.33 -23.17 -2.45
C TRP A 200 11.25 -23.40 -3.66
N LYS A 201 11.50 -22.36 -4.45
CA LYS A 201 12.29 -22.43 -5.69
C LYS A 201 13.72 -21.96 -5.51
N HIS A 202 13.92 -20.97 -4.65
CA HIS A 202 15.21 -20.34 -4.38
C HIS A 202 15.71 -20.72 -2.99
N ASP A 203 16.99 -20.97 -2.88
CA ASP A 203 17.61 -21.46 -1.65
C ASP A 203 17.91 -20.36 -0.63
N TRP A 204 18.06 -19.13 -1.11
CA TRP A 204 18.48 -17.99 -0.29
C TRP A 204 17.52 -16.82 -0.42
N VAL A 205 17.42 -16.08 0.66
CA VAL A 205 16.60 -14.87 0.75
C VAL A 205 17.40 -13.75 1.38
N ILE A 206 17.33 -12.56 0.79
CA ILE A 206 17.76 -11.32 1.43
C ILE A 206 16.52 -10.68 2.05
N ASP A 207 16.47 -10.61 3.38
CA ASP A 207 15.49 -9.85 4.16
C ASP A 207 16.03 -8.43 4.33
N LEU A 208 15.39 -7.45 3.68
CA LEU A 208 15.90 -6.10 3.51
C LEU A 208 15.12 -5.10 4.39
N ASP A 209 15.83 -4.33 5.21
CA ASP A 209 15.28 -3.21 5.98
C ASP A 209 16.05 -1.93 5.64
N ILE A 210 15.34 -0.88 5.19
CA ILE A 210 15.93 0.43 4.91
C ILE A 210 15.81 1.30 6.16
N ARG A 211 16.93 1.89 6.58
CA ARG A 211 16.98 2.71 7.78
C ARG A 211 16.24 4.03 7.57
N ALA A 212 15.24 4.30 8.41
CA ALA A 212 14.48 5.55 8.42
C ALA A 212 14.03 6.05 7.02
N PHE A 213 13.56 5.14 6.16
CA PHE A 213 13.27 5.38 4.75
C PHE A 213 12.48 6.68 4.51
N PHE A 214 11.32 6.84 5.16
CA PHE A 214 10.46 8.02 4.99
C PHE A 214 11.14 9.34 5.39
N ASP A 215 12.13 9.30 6.26
CA ASP A 215 12.83 10.48 6.76
C ASP A 215 14.12 10.77 5.96
N SER A 216 14.54 9.85 5.07
CA SER A 216 15.85 9.92 4.40
C SER A 216 15.78 10.30 2.93
N VAL A 217 14.65 10.15 2.25
CA VAL A 217 14.51 10.36 0.80
C VAL A 217 14.86 11.80 0.41
N PRO A 218 15.86 12.02 -0.48
CA PRO A 218 16.24 13.37 -0.94
C PRO A 218 15.12 14.03 -1.75
N HIS A 219 14.81 15.28 -1.45
CA HIS A 219 13.73 16.03 -2.11
C HIS A 219 13.99 16.28 -3.60
N ASP A 220 15.23 16.58 -3.98
CA ASP A 220 15.65 16.79 -5.37
C ASP A 220 15.44 15.54 -6.25
N LEU A 221 15.83 14.37 -5.75
CA LEU A 221 15.61 13.10 -6.45
C LEU A 221 14.13 12.74 -6.52
N MET A 222 13.37 12.99 -5.44
CA MET A 222 11.93 12.81 -5.43
C MET A 222 11.25 13.70 -6.46
N MET A 223 11.57 15.00 -6.48
CA MET A 223 11.00 15.95 -7.44
C MET A 223 11.39 15.60 -8.88
N LYS A 224 12.62 15.13 -9.11
CA LYS A 224 13.05 14.63 -10.42
C LYS A 224 12.21 13.43 -10.87
N ALA A 225 11.94 12.48 -9.98
CA ALA A 225 11.09 11.34 -10.28
C ALA A 225 9.65 11.76 -10.60
N VAL A 226 9.06 12.68 -9.83
CA VAL A 226 7.71 13.20 -10.08
C VAL A 226 7.66 13.95 -11.42
N ALA A 227 8.60 14.84 -11.70
CA ALA A 227 8.65 15.63 -12.93
C ALA A 227 8.79 14.78 -14.20
N HIS A 228 9.34 13.57 -14.08
CA HIS A 228 9.40 12.63 -15.20
C HIS A 228 8.01 12.13 -15.64
N HIS A 229 7.03 12.11 -14.72
CA HIS A 229 5.69 11.54 -14.96
C HIS A 229 4.58 12.57 -15.08
N THR A 230 4.84 13.84 -14.79
CA THR A 230 3.84 14.89 -14.93
C THR A 230 4.45 16.22 -15.36
N THR A 231 3.78 16.87 -16.29
CA THR A 231 4.06 18.25 -16.71
C THR A 231 3.13 19.25 -16.02
N GLU A 232 2.21 18.79 -15.17
CA GLU A 232 1.25 19.60 -14.44
C GLU A 232 1.97 20.49 -13.41
N ARG A 233 2.15 21.75 -13.71
CA ARG A 233 2.89 22.71 -12.89
C ARG A 233 2.35 22.82 -11.46
N TRP A 234 1.03 22.69 -11.29
CA TRP A 234 0.41 22.76 -9.97
C TRP A 234 0.71 21.52 -9.11
N VAL A 235 0.81 20.34 -9.73
CA VAL A 235 1.19 19.10 -9.05
C VAL A 235 2.60 19.20 -8.51
N LEU A 236 3.55 19.63 -9.35
CA LEU A 236 4.95 19.81 -8.96
C LEU A 236 5.08 20.85 -7.84
N LEU A 237 4.44 22.03 -7.99
CA LEU A 237 4.46 23.10 -7.00
C LEU A 237 3.98 22.62 -5.61
N TYR A 238 2.87 21.88 -5.56
CA TYR A 238 2.30 21.48 -4.27
C TYR A 238 3.04 20.32 -3.63
N ILE A 239 3.57 19.37 -4.41
CA ILE A 239 4.43 18.31 -3.86
C ILE A 239 5.68 18.93 -3.21
N GLU A 240 6.35 19.86 -3.89
CA GLU A 240 7.51 20.55 -3.35
C GLU A 240 7.18 21.27 -2.03
N ARG A 241 6.05 22.00 -1.97
CA ARG A 241 5.60 22.68 -0.75
C ARG A 241 5.27 21.70 0.38
N TRP A 242 4.71 20.52 0.09
CA TRP A 242 4.44 19.52 1.14
C TRP A 242 5.71 18.81 1.61
N LEU A 243 6.66 18.58 0.74
CA LEU A 243 7.96 18.01 1.12
C LEU A 243 8.72 18.95 2.05
N THR A 244 8.68 20.25 1.79
CA THR A 244 9.40 21.28 2.58
C THR A 244 8.58 21.86 3.75
N ALA A 245 7.28 21.51 3.86
CA ALA A 245 6.45 22.01 4.97
C ALA A 245 7.04 21.60 6.32
N PRO A 246 7.21 22.54 7.28
CA PRO A 246 7.85 22.27 8.57
C PRO A 246 7.04 21.31 9.43
N MET A 247 7.70 20.60 10.33
CA MET A 247 7.06 19.74 11.33
C MET A 247 6.98 20.48 12.66
N GLN A 248 5.79 20.53 13.25
CA GLN A 248 5.58 21.03 14.60
C GLN A 248 5.58 19.87 15.59
N HIS A 249 6.49 19.93 16.55
CA HIS A 249 6.62 18.95 17.63
C HIS A 249 5.58 19.16 18.73
N PRO A 250 5.38 18.17 19.64
CA PRO A 250 4.42 18.28 20.74
C PRO A 250 4.71 19.44 21.71
N ASP A 251 5.96 19.85 21.83
CA ASP A 251 6.41 21.00 22.63
C ASP A 251 6.13 22.37 21.97
N GLY A 252 5.61 22.37 20.73
CA GLY A 252 5.31 23.57 19.95
C GLY A 252 6.48 24.07 19.09
N THR A 253 7.67 23.50 19.21
CA THR A 253 8.81 23.84 18.33
C THR A 253 8.55 23.37 16.90
N THR A 254 9.15 24.04 15.92
CA THR A 254 9.07 23.67 14.52
C THR A 254 10.45 23.33 13.98
N THR A 255 10.50 22.28 13.16
CA THR A 255 11.71 21.85 12.45
C THR A 255 11.44 21.86 10.95
N ASP A 256 12.32 22.54 10.19
CA ASP A 256 12.29 22.52 8.75
C ASP A 256 12.71 21.14 8.22
N ARG A 257 12.24 20.79 7.03
CA ARG A 257 12.55 19.51 6.40
C ARG A 257 13.28 19.73 5.09
N GLU A 258 14.50 19.21 5.02
CA GLU A 258 15.35 19.22 3.82
C GLU A 258 15.31 17.91 3.05
N LYS A 259 14.81 16.84 3.71
CA LYS A 259 14.66 15.50 3.14
C LYS A 259 13.48 14.76 3.78
N GLY A 260 13.08 13.67 3.17
CA GLY A 260 12.02 12.81 3.66
C GLY A 260 10.62 13.31 3.33
N THR A 261 9.65 12.51 3.70
CA THR A 261 8.22 12.80 3.55
C THR A 261 7.47 12.42 4.83
N PRO A 262 6.45 13.19 5.26
CA PRO A 262 5.80 12.94 6.55
C PRO A 262 5.11 11.57 6.57
N GLN A 263 5.47 10.74 7.54
CA GLN A 263 4.74 9.50 7.80
C GLN A 263 3.31 9.83 8.27
N GLY A 264 2.30 9.51 7.45
CA GLY A 264 0.90 9.82 7.71
C GLY A 264 0.26 10.88 6.81
N ALA A 265 1.02 11.50 5.92
CA ALA A 265 0.46 12.34 4.86
C ALA A 265 -0.08 11.46 3.71
N PRO A 266 -1.25 11.78 3.12
CA PRO A 266 -1.86 10.98 2.05
C PRO A 266 -0.97 10.76 0.83
N ILE A 267 -0.15 11.74 0.47
CA ILE A 267 0.72 11.67 -0.71
C ILE A 267 1.98 10.81 -0.48
N SER A 268 2.44 10.67 0.77
CA SER A 268 3.73 10.05 1.09
C SER A 268 3.85 8.59 0.62
N PRO A 269 2.84 7.73 0.73
CA PRO A 269 2.92 6.36 0.23
C PRO A 269 3.13 6.27 -1.29
N LEU A 270 2.46 7.13 -2.06
CA LEU A 270 2.59 7.15 -3.51
C LEU A 270 3.98 7.64 -3.94
N LEU A 271 4.47 8.72 -3.30
CA LEU A 271 5.82 9.23 -3.54
C LEU A 271 6.89 8.20 -3.14
N ALA A 272 6.73 7.54 -2.01
CA ALA A 272 7.59 6.47 -1.55
C ALA A 272 7.68 5.32 -2.57
N ASN A 273 6.54 4.87 -3.10
CA ASN A 273 6.50 3.85 -4.14
C ASN A 273 7.15 4.32 -5.43
N LEU A 274 6.95 5.57 -5.84
CA LEU A 274 7.59 6.14 -7.03
C LEU A 274 9.12 6.18 -6.87
N PHE A 275 9.61 6.61 -5.72
CA PHE A 275 11.04 6.62 -5.44
C PHE A 275 11.64 5.21 -5.49
N MET A 276 11.02 4.26 -4.78
CA MET A 276 11.49 2.87 -4.74
C MET A 276 11.38 2.16 -6.09
N HIS A 277 10.43 2.54 -6.93
CA HIS A 277 10.35 2.03 -8.30
C HIS A 277 11.65 2.27 -9.08
N TYR A 278 12.26 3.46 -8.95
CA TYR A 278 13.52 3.79 -9.61
C TYR A 278 14.76 3.35 -8.83
N ALA A 279 14.70 3.49 -7.50
CA ALA A 279 15.84 3.17 -6.64
C ALA A 279 16.10 1.66 -6.57
N PHE A 280 15.03 0.87 -6.52
CA PHE A 280 15.07 -0.55 -6.23
C PHE A 280 14.44 -1.41 -7.35
N ASP A 281 13.13 -1.24 -7.65
CA ASP A 281 12.38 -2.20 -8.48
C ASP A 281 12.97 -2.36 -9.88
N LEU A 282 13.12 -1.27 -10.63
CA LEU A 282 13.68 -1.29 -11.99
C LEU A 282 15.16 -1.62 -12.01
N TRP A 283 15.92 -1.15 -11.01
CA TRP A 283 17.34 -1.44 -10.92
C TRP A 283 17.56 -2.93 -10.72
N LEU A 284 16.87 -3.55 -9.75
CA LEU A 284 16.99 -4.98 -9.45
C LEU A 284 16.55 -5.84 -10.64
N ALA A 285 15.41 -5.52 -11.25
CA ALA A 285 14.90 -6.26 -12.41
C ALA A 285 15.83 -6.22 -13.62
N ARG A 286 16.60 -5.13 -13.80
CA ARG A 286 17.56 -4.97 -14.91
C ARG A 286 18.92 -5.57 -14.60
N LYS A 287 19.41 -5.34 -13.39
CA LYS A 287 20.78 -5.75 -13.00
C LYS A 287 20.85 -7.23 -12.60
N HIS A 288 19.80 -7.71 -11.93
CA HIS A 288 19.70 -9.08 -11.41
C HIS A 288 18.38 -9.75 -11.79
N PRO A 289 18.10 -9.98 -13.08
CA PRO A 289 16.83 -10.53 -13.55
C PRO A 289 16.50 -11.93 -13.00
N GLY A 290 17.53 -12.66 -12.54
CA GLY A 290 17.38 -13.96 -11.88
C GLY A 290 17.03 -13.89 -10.39
N CYS A 291 16.93 -12.69 -9.81
CA CYS A 291 16.62 -12.50 -8.38
C CYS A 291 15.25 -11.83 -8.22
N PRO A 292 14.14 -12.58 -8.25
CA PRO A 292 12.81 -12.02 -8.04
C PRO A 292 12.66 -11.52 -6.60
N PHE A 293 11.75 -10.56 -6.39
CA PHE A 293 11.54 -9.92 -5.09
C PHE A 293 10.07 -9.70 -4.79
N GLU A 294 9.71 -9.48 -3.54
CA GLU A 294 8.46 -8.88 -3.08
C GLU A 294 8.79 -7.63 -2.28
N ARG A 295 8.14 -6.51 -2.62
CA ARG A 295 8.30 -5.26 -1.88
C ARG A 295 6.95 -4.75 -1.37
N TYR A 296 6.91 -4.41 -0.10
CA TYR A 296 5.77 -3.76 0.55
C TYR A 296 6.24 -2.46 1.20
N ALA A 297 6.13 -1.34 0.50
CA ALA A 297 6.73 -0.05 0.86
C ALA A 297 8.27 -0.13 0.92
N ASP A 298 8.84 0.00 2.10
CA ASP A 298 10.27 -0.09 2.40
C ASP A 298 10.71 -1.51 2.81
N ASP A 299 9.77 -2.41 3.12
CA ASP A 299 10.01 -3.79 3.50
C ASP A 299 10.11 -4.66 2.25
N ALA A 300 11.25 -5.33 2.02
CA ALA A 300 11.47 -6.11 0.80
C ALA A 300 12.20 -7.43 1.07
N VAL A 301 11.86 -8.43 0.25
CA VAL A 301 12.44 -9.76 0.28
C VAL A 301 12.93 -10.10 -1.13
N ILE A 302 14.22 -10.48 -1.30
CA ILE A 302 14.82 -10.83 -2.57
C ILE A 302 15.23 -12.29 -2.54
N HIS A 303 14.91 -13.05 -3.60
CA HIS A 303 15.21 -14.47 -3.69
C HIS A 303 16.44 -14.73 -4.57
N CYS A 304 17.34 -15.58 -4.10
CA CYS A 304 18.60 -15.92 -4.75
C CYS A 304 18.82 -17.44 -4.75
N ASP A 305 19.55 -17.95 -5.77
CA ASP A 305 19.82 -19.37 -5.90
C ASP A 305 21.05 -19.81 -5.09
N SER A 306 21.97 -18.90 -4.79
CA SER A 306 23.18 -19.19 -4.02
C SER A 306 23.51 -18.09 -3.01
N GLU A 307 24.28 -18.44 -1.97
CA GLU A 307 24.78 -17.47 -0.99
C GLU A 307 25.67 -16.41 -1.64
N THR A 308 26.54 -16.83 -2.56
CA THR A 308 27.42 -15.91 -3.28
C THR A 308 26.61 -14.88 -4.07
N GLN A 309 25.57 -15.32 -4.77
CA GLN A 309 24.66 -14.43 -5.48
C GLN A 309 23.97 -13.46 -4.50
N ALA A 310 23.45 -13.95 -3.36
CA ALA A 310 22.81 -13.11 -2.36
C ALA A 310 23.77 -12.06 -1.79
N ARG A 311 25.02 -12.41 -1.51
CA ARG A 311 26.06 -11.48 -1.04
C ARG A 311 26.40 -10.43 -2.09
N THR A 312 26.52 -10.81 -3.36
CA THR A 312 26.79 -9.88 -4.47
C THR A 312 25.63 -8.90 -4.66
N VAL A 313 24.39 -9.42 -4.73
CA VAL A 313 23.18 -8.58 -4.86
C VAL A 313 23.08 -7.60 -3.70
N LEU A 314 23.29 -8.06 -2.47
CA LEU A 314 23.22 -7.19 -1.29
C LEU A 314 24.28 -6.09 -1.31
N ALA A 315 25.53 -6.40 -1.68
CA ALA A 315 26.60 -5.41 -1.76
C ALA A 315 26.30 -4.34 -2.82
N GLU A 316 25.96 -4.76 -4.05
CA GLU A 316 25.62 -3.84 -5.13
C GLU A 316 24.35 -3.00 -4.83
N LEU A 317 23.38 -3.58 -4.15
CA LEU A 317 22.18 -2.86 -3.71
C LEU A 317 22.50 -1.85 -2.61
N ALA A 318 23.37 -2.17 -1.66
CA ALA A 318 23.85 -1.24 -0.65
C ALA A 318 24.52 -0.02 -1.27
N ASP A 319 25.44 -0.24 -2.24
CA ASP A 319 26.09 0.83 -2.98
C ASP A 319 25.07 1.68 -3.77
N ARG A 320 24.11 1.03 -4.42
CA ARG A 320 23.05 1.70 -5.17
C ARG A 320 22.19 2.59 -4.26
N LEU A 321 21.69 2.07 -3.16
CA LEU A 321 20.86 2.82 -2.23
C LEU A 321 21.66 3.93 -1.55
N GLY A 322 22.91 3.67 -1.16
CA GLY A 322 23.83 4.67 -0.62
C GLY A 322 24.04 5.85 -1.56
N SER A 323 24.20 5.59 -2.87
CA SER A 323 24.31 6.65 -3.90
C SER A 323 23.05 7.51 -4.03
N LEU A 324 21.91 7.04 -3.52
CA LEU A 324 20.62 7.75 -3.51
C LEU A 324 20.26 8.33 -2.13
N GLY A 325 21.21 8.32 -1.18
CA GLY A 325 20.98 8.85 0.17
C GLY A 325 20.18 7.93 1.10
N LEU A 326 20.09 6.65 0.80
CA LEU A 326 19.42 5.64 1.61
C LEU A 326 20.42 4.63 2.16
N ASP A 327 20.29 4.29 3.44
CA ASP A 327 21.14 3.30 4.11
C ASP A 327 20.37 2.04 4.45
N LEU A 328 20.98 0.87 4.26
CA LEU A 328 20.47 -0.38 4.77
C LEU A 328 20.68 -0.46 6.30
N HIS A 329 19.71 -1.07 7.00
CA HIS A 329 19.85 -1.28 8.43
C HIS A 329 20.78 -2.49 8.70
N PRO A 330 21.97 -2.30 9.31
CA PRO A 330 23.00 -3.34 9.38
C PRO A 330 22.55 -4.58 10.18
N ASP A 331 21.77 -4.39 11.26
CA ASP A 331 21.36 -5.50 12.13
C ASP A 331 20.09 -6.20 11.66
N LYS A 332 19.29 -5.57 10.79
CA LYS A 332 18.01 -6.13 10.36
C LYS A 332 18.06 -6.70 8.96
N THR A 333 18.93 -6.15 8.09
CA THR A 333 19.16 -6.74 6.76
C THR A 333 19.93 -8.04 6.92
N LYS A 334 19.39 -9.15 6.38
CA LYS A 334 19.90 -10.49 6.62
C LYS A 334 19.86 -11.33 5.36
N ILE A 335 20.86 -12.22 5.22
CA ILE A 335 20.85 -13.29 4.23
C ILE A 335 20.42 -14.57 4.95
N VAL A 336 19.36 -15.22 4.49
CA VAL A 336 18.70 -16.34 5.14
C VAL A 336 18.65 -17.54 4.20
N TYR A 337 18.99 -18.72 4.73
CA TYR A 337 18.88 -19.98 4.01
C TYR A 337 17.50 -20.60 4.19
N CYS A 338 16.85 -20.97 3.11
CA CYS A 338 15.52 -21.58 3.08
C CYS A 338 15.58 -23.08 3.39
N LYS A 339 15.98 -23.45 4.61
CA LYS A 339 16.16 -24.84 5.06
C LYS A 339 14.86 -25.64 5.06
N ASP A 340 14.82 -26.77 4.34
CA ASP A 340 13.70 -27.71 4.31
C ASP A 340 14.16 -29.17 4.21
N SER A 341 13.27 -30.12 3.89
CA SER A 341 13.64 -31.55 3.76
C SER A 341 14.65 -31.83 2.66
N ASN A 342 14.71 -31.02 1.61
CA ASN A 342 15.63 -31.18 0.48
C ASN A 342 16.92 -30.38 0.69
N ARG A 343 16.83 -29.24 1.37
CA ARG A 343 17.90 -28.28 1.66
C ARG A 343 18.32 -28.42 3.12
N ARG A 344 19.32 -29.28 3.37
CA ARG A 344 19.66 -29.76 4.72
C ARG A 344 20.93 -29.14 5.30
N ASN A 345 21.62 -28.29 4.54
CA ASN A 345 22.84 -27.63 5.03
C ASN A 345 22.55 -26.80 6.28
N ASP A 346 23.54 -26.70 7.15
CA ASP A 346 23.44 -25.92 8.37
C ASP A 346 24.05 -24.54 8.17
N PHE A 347 23.19 -23.54 8.29
CA PHE A 347 23.55 -22.12 8.27
C PHE A 347 22.95 -21.44 9.50
N GLU A 348 23.58 -20.36 9.92
CA GLU A 348 23.21 -19.64 11.14
C GLU A 348 21.78 -19.07 11.07
N LEU A 349 21.41 -18.48 9.92
CA LEU A 349 20.11 -17.86 9.71
C LEU A 349 19.24 -18.70 8.78
N THR A 350 18.16 -19.25 9.33
CA THR A 350 17.20 -20.11 8.63
C THR A 350 15.75 -19.65 8.81
N GLU A 351 15.54 -18.43 9.28
CA GLU A 351 14.23 -17.80 9.39
C GLU A 351 14.29 -16.29 9.21
N PHE A 352 13.21 -15.71 8.67
CA PHE A 352 13.02 -14.27 8.56
C PHE A 352 11.56 -13.87 8.82
N ASP A 353 11.32 -12.61 9.15
CA ASP A 353 9.99 -12.05 9.35
C ASP A 353 9.62 -11.13 8.19
N PHE A 354 8.46 -11.36 7.56
CA PHE A 354 7.93 -10.50 6.51
C PHE A 354 6.43 -10.28 6.72
N LEU A 355 5.99 -9.05 6.79
CA LEU A 355 4.58 -8.63 6.93
C LEU A 355 3.85 -9.34 8.10
N GLY A 356 4.52 -9.48 9.24
CA GLY A 356 3.95 -10.11 10.43
C GLY A 356 3.92 -11.64 10.41
N TYR A 357 4.51 -12.26 9.40
CA TYR A 357 4.73 -13.70 9.33
C TYR A 357 6.21 -14.03 9.52
N THR A 358 6.50 -15.13 10.23
CA THR A 358 7.83 -15.74 10.25
C THR A 358 7.88 -16.87 9.22
N PHE A 359 8.79 -16.75 8.27
CA PHE A 359 9.14 -17.78 7.28
C PHE A 359 10.25 -18.67 7.84
N ARG A 360 10.04 -19.98 7.88
CA ARG A 360 11.03 -20.97 8.28
C ARG A 360 10.62 -22.38 7.91
N GLY A 361 11.51 -23.35 8.08
CA GLY A 361 11.19 -24.78 7.97
C GLY A 361 10.10 -25.19 8.98
N ARG A 362 9.04 -25.85 8.49
CA ARG A 362 7.89 -26.32 9.28
C ARG A 362 7.50 -27.73 8.89
N LEU A 363 7.26 -28.58 9.89
CA LEU A 363 6.72 -29.90 9.67
C LEU A 363 5.32 -29.77 9.03
N THR A 364 5.13 -30.43 7.92
CA THR A 364 3.90 -30.41 7.10
C THR A 364 3.56 -31.84 6.73
N THR A 365 2.28 -32.15 6.63
CA THR A 365 1.79 -33.46 6.17
C THR A 365 1.55 -33.40 4.67
N GLY A 366 2.16 -34.31 3.94
CA GLY A 366 1.92 -34.52 2.52
C GLY A 366 1.42 -35.92 2.24
N TYR A 367 1.19 -36.25 0.97
CA TYR A 367 0.70 -37.58 0.54
C TYR A 367 1.61 -38.73 0.95
N ARG A 368 2.94 -38.48 1.05
CA ARG A 368 3.95 -39.49 1.40
C ARG A 368 4.36 -39.42 2.90
N GLY A 369 3.59 -38.75 3.74
CA GLY A 369 3.91 -38.60 5.17
C GLY A 369 4.39 -37.21 5.54
N PHE A 370 5.14 -37.09 6.65
CA PHE A 370 5.62 -35.82 7.16
C PHE A 370 6.90 -35.37 6.42
N PHE A 371 6.98 -34.10 6.12
CA PHE A 371 8.17 -33.46 5.57
C PHE A 371 8.29 -32.03 6.08
N VAL A 372 9.48 -31.47 6.04
CA VAL A 372 9.72 -30.05 6.38
C VAL A 372 9.58 -29.21 5.11
N SER A 373 8.66 -28.26 5.12
CA SER A 373 8.50 -27.25 4.08
C SER A 373 8.86 -25.86 4.62
N PHE A 374 9.57 -25.05 3.85
CA PHE A 374 9.84 -23.68 4.21
C PHE A 374 8.59 -22.83 3.94
N GLY A 375 8.09 -22.12 4.96
CA GLY A 375 6.86 -21.34 4.75
C GLY A 375 6.44 -20.46 5.92
N PRO A 376 5.45 -19.58 5.67
CA PRO A 376 4.98 -18.57 6.61
C PRO A 376 4.03 -19.11 7.67
N ALA A 377 4.11 -18.55 8.86
CA ALA A 377 3.06 -18.60 9.87
C ALA A 377 3.13 -17.31 10.71
N ILE A 378 2.07 -17.02 11.44
CA ILE A 378 2.03 -15.85 12.32
C ILE A 378 3.34 -15.73 13.14
N SER A 379 3.95 -14.55 13.14
CA SER A 379 5.19 -14.31 13.87
C SER A 379 4.97 -14.26 15.38
N ASN A 380 6.01 -14.59 16.13
CA ASN A 380 5.95 -14.48 17.58
C ASN A 380 5.70 -13.04 18.06
N LYS A 381 6.18 -12.06 17.29
CA LYS A 381 5.95 -10.63 17.50
C LYS A 381 4.46 -10.30 17.37
N ALA A 382 3.82 -10.76 16.29
CA ALA A 382 2.38 -10.59 16.06
C ALA A 382 1.53 -11.27 17.15
N VAL A 383 1.89 -12.50 17.56
CA VAL A 383 1.20 -13.20 18.68
C VAL A 383 1.30 -12.42 19.98
N LYS A 384 2.47 -11.84 20.30
CA LYS A 384 2.65 -10.99 21.48
C LYS A 384 1.81 -9.72 21.40
N ALA A 385 1.77 -9.05 20.25
CA ALA A 385 0.96 -7.85 20.01
C ALA A 385 -0.54 -8.14 20.17
N ILE A 386 -1.04 -9.24 19.56
CA ILE A 386 -2.43 -9.69 19.74
C ILE A 386 -2.73 -9.98 21.20
N GLY A 387 -1.83 -10.69 21.91
CA GLY A 387 -1.99 -10.97 23.35
C GLY A 387 -2.04 -9.69 24.20
N LYS A 388 -1.29 -8.64 23.84
CA LYS A 388 -1.39 -7.32 24.48
C LYS A 388 -2.77 -6.68 24.25
N LYS A 389 -3.30 -6.76 23.03
CA LYS A 389 -4.64 -6.26 22.69
C LYS A 389 -5.75 -7.02 23.43
N ILE A 390 -5.66 -8.36 23.51
CA ILE A 390 -6.63 -9.18 24.25
C ILE A 390 -6.66 -8.76 25.71
N ARG A 391 -5.51 -8.59 26.37
CA ARG A 391 -5.45 -8.10 27.76
C ARG A 391 -6.06 -6.71 27.92
N ALA A 392 -5.87 -5.83 26.94
CA ALA A 392 -6.41 -4.47 26.98
C ALA A 392 -7.93 -4.41 26.84
N TRP A 393 -8.59 -5.49 26.43
CA TRP A 393 -10.07 -5.56 26.46
C TRP A 393 -10.64 -5.54 27.87
N HIS A 394 -9.84 -5.93 28.89
CA HIS A 394 -10.25 -5.98 30.31
C HIS A 394 -11.59 -6.69 30.51
N LEU A 395 -11.79 -7.85 29.90
CA LEU A 395 -13.06 -8.58 29.89
C LEU A 395 -13.56 -8.89 31.30
N ASN A 396 -12.66 -9.20 32.22
CA ASN A 396 -12.96 -9.42 33.64
C ASN A 396 -13.60 -8.21 34.35
N ARG A 397 -13.52 -7.02 33.77
CA ARG A 397 -14.14 -5.79 34.31
C ARG A 397 -15.43 -5.39 33.59
N ARG A 398 -15.88 -6.20 32.63
CA ARG A 398 -17.05 -5.93 31.77
C ARG A 398 -18.26 -6.80 32.13
N SER A 399 -18.43 -7.18 33.39
CA SER A 399 -19.53 -8.03 33.87
C SER A 399 -20.93 -7.49 33.60
N ARG A 400 -21.07 -6.19 33.31
CA ARG A 400 -22.36 -5.55 32.95
C ARG A 400 -22.67 -5.58 31.45
N THR A 401 -21.75 -6.05 30.62
CA THR A 401 -21.94 -6.11 29.16
C THR A 401 -22.37 -7.51 28.78
N SER A 402 -23.45 -7.62 27.99
CA SER A 402 -23.89 -8.93 27.48
C SER A 402 -22.85 -9.55 26.54
N LEU A 403 -22.85 -10.87 26.41
CA LEU A 403 -21.98 -11.57 25.44
C LEU A 403 -22.17 -11.07 24.01
N ALA A 404 -23.40 -10.73 23.61
CA ALA A 404 -23.68 -10.15 22.31
C ALA A 404 -22.98 -8.78 22.14
N GLY A 405 -23.05 -7.89 23.13
CA GLY A 405 -22.39 -6.60 23.11
C GLY A 405 -20.86 -6.71 23.11
N LEU A 406 -20.29 -7.70 23.82
CA LEU A 406 -18.87 -8.00 23.74
C LEU A 406 -18.49 -8.50 22.34
N ALA A 407 -19.30 -9.39 21.77
CA ALA A 407 -19.05 -9.97 20.44
C ALA A 407 -19.05 -8.90 19.34
N GLU A 408 -19.93 -7.89 19.41
CA GLU A 408 -19.97 -6.78 18.46
C GLU A 408 -18.65 -5.98 18.44
N VAL A 409 -18.04 -5.78 19.59
CA VAL A 409 -16.79 -5.02 19.72
C VAL A 409 -15.56 -5.86 19.35
N ILE A 410 -15.55 -7.13 19.74
CA ILE A 410 -14.36 -8.01 19.67
C ILE A 410 -14.28 -8.77 18.34
N ASN A 411 -15.43 -9.28 17.85
CA ASN A 411 -15.43 -10.14 16.66
C ASN A 411 -14.85 -9.49 15.40
N PRO A 412 -15.03 -8.20 15.09
CA PRO A 412 -14.38 -7.59 13.93
C PRO A 412 -12.85 -7.71 13.99
N GLN A 413 -12.24 -7.49 15.16
CA GLN A 413 -10.80 -7.62 15.36
C GLN A 413 -10.35 -9.09 15.25
N VAL A 414 -11.08 -10.00 15.90
CA VAL A 414 -10.78 -11.43 15.86
C VAL A 414 -10.88 -11.98 14.43
N ARG A 415 -11.96 -11.64 13.71
CA ARG A 415 -12.12 -12.01 12.29
C ARG A 415 -10.98 -11.47 11.43
N GLY A 416 -10.53 -10.23 11.67
CA GLY A 416 -9.38 -9.64 11.00
C GLY A 416 -8.10 -10.44 11.23
N TRP A 417 -7.79 -10.81 12.49
CA TRP A 417 -6.61 -11.61 12.80
C TRP A 417 -6.67 -13.01 12.19
N PHE A 418 -7.83 -13.68 12.28
CA PHE A 418 -7.99 -15.02 11.71
C PHE A 418 -8.01 -15.01 10.18
N GLY A 419 -8.61 -14.00 9.56
CA GLY A 419 -8.58 -13.80 8.12
C GLY A 419 -7.15 -13.58 7.61
N TYR A 420 -6.40 -12.70 8.26
CA TYR A 420 -5.03 -12.38 7.86
C TYR A 420 -4.06 -13.54 8.18
N TYR A 421 -3.86 -13.88 9.44
CA TYR A 421 -2.85 -14.84 9.85
C TYR A 421 -3.24 -16.31 9.61
N GLY A 422 -4.52 -16.59 9.37
CA GLY A 422 -5.03 -17.92 9.05
C GLY A 422 -4.86 -18.33 7.60
N ALA A 423 -4.52 -17.39 6.70
CA ALA A 423 -4.39 -17.65 5.28
C ALA A 423 -3.35 -18.74 4.94
N HIS A 424 -2.23 -18.79 5.66
CA HIS A 424 -1.13 -19.69 5.36
C HIS A 424 -0.90 -20.81 6.39
N ASN A 425 -1.21 -20.61 7.67
CA ASN A 425 -1.04 -21.64 8.71
C ASN A 425 -2.03 -21.47 9.86
N LYS A 426 -3.23 -22.01 9.71
CA LYS A 426 -4.31 -21.94 10.71
C LYS A 426 -3.94 -22.59 12.06
N GLY A 427 -3.14 -23.67 12.05
CA GLY A 427 -2.78 -24.39 13.27
C GLY A 427 -2.03 -23.54 14.30
N ARG A 428 -1.26 -22.54 13.84
CA ARG A 428 -0.54 -21.63 14.73
C ARG A 428 -1.44 -20.62 15.44
N LEU A 429 -2.65 -20.35 14.92
CA LEU A 429 -3.61 -19.47 15.58
C LEU A 429 -4.30 -20.10 16.80
N ARG A 430 -4.16 -21.41 17.01
CA ARG A 430 -4.72 -22.09 18.19
C ARG A 430 -4.27 -21.42 19.51
N ARG A 431 -3.02 -20.94 19.56
CA ARG A 431 -2.52 -20.19 20.72
C ARG A 431 -3.24 -18.84 20.93
N VAL A 432 -3.68 -18.23 19.85
CA VAL A 432 -4.45 -16.97 19.92
C VAL A 432 -5.88 -17.29 20.39
N SER A 433 -6.52 -18.34 19.85
CA SER A 433 -7.85 -18.78 20.32
C SER A 433 -7.82 -19.08 21.82
N GLN A 434 -6.88 -19.94 22.29
CA GLN A 434 -6.76 -20.26 23.70
C GLN A 434 -6.63 -19.02 24.58
N ARG A 435 -5.84 -18.02 24.18
CA ARG A 435 -5.74 -16.77 24.94
C ARG A 435 -7.04 -15.99 24.99
N ILE A 436 -7.87 -16.05 23.96
CA ILE A 436 -9.19 -15.41 23.98
C ILE A 436 -10.09 -16.17 24.97
N ASP A 437 -10.11 -17.49 24.87
CA ASP A 437 -10.91 -18.37 25.75
C ASP A 437 -10.49 -18.21 27.23
N ASP A 438 -9.19 -18.10 27.52
CA ASP A 438 -8.66 -17.86 28.89
C ASP A 438 -9.06 -16.50 29.47
N HIS A 439 -9.54 -15.56 28.68
CA HIS A 439 -9.93 -14.22 29.14
C HIS A 439 -11.44 -13.98 29.11
N LEU A 440 -12.22 -14.87 28.46
CA LEU A 440 -13.68 -14.88 28.50
C LEU A 440 -14.20 -15.56 29.75
#